data_d20def341e513e6df7a2166b0f24f48c
#
_entry.id   d20def341e513e6df7a2166b0f24f48c
#
_cell.length_a   1.000
_cell.length_b   1.000
_cell.length_c   1.000
_cell.angle_alpha   90.00
_cell.angle_beta   90.00
_cell.angle_gamma   90.00
#
_symmetry.space_group_name_H-M   'P 1'
#
loop_
_entity.id
_entity.type
_entity.pdbx_description
1 polymer ?
#
loop_
_entity_poly.entity_id
_entity_poly.type
_entity_poly.pdbx_seq_one_letter_code
_entity_poly.pdbx_strand_id
1 'polypeptide(L)'
;MAVAANKRSVMTLFSGPTDIFSHQVRIVLAEKGVSVEIEQVEMDNLPQDLIDLNPYRTVPTLVDRELTLYESRIIMEYLDERFPHPPLMPVYPVARGDSRLMMHRKI
;
A
#
# COMPACT_ATOMS: atom_id res chain seq x y z
N MET A 1 21.14 -4.20 -3.39
CA MET A 1 20.76 -5.24 -4.15
C MET A 1 19.36 -5.77 -3.86
N ALA A 2 18.72 -6.16 -4.90
CA ALA A 2 17.33 -6.56 -4.82
C ALA A 2 17.09 -7.71 -3.87
N VAL A 3 18.13 -8.46 -3.60
CA VAL A 3 18.02 -9.59 -2.71
C VAL A 3 17.51 -9.17 -1.35
N ALA A 4 17.90 -7.99 -0.87
CA ALA A 4 17.49 -7.57 0.46
C ALA A 4 15.98 -7.48 0.56
N ALA A 5 15.32 -6.95 -0.46
CA ALA A 5 13.87 -6.86 -0.43
C ALA A 5 13.23 -8.23 -0.43
N ASN A 6 13.82 -9.17 -1.16
CA ASN A 6 13.26 -10.50 -1.25
C ASN A 6 13.34 -11.27 0.05
N LYS A 7 14.15 -10.80 0.97
CA LYS A 7 14.31 -11.47 2.25
C LYS A 7 13.39 -10.94 3.33
N ARG A 8 12.58 -9.95 3.01
CA ARG A 8 11.68 -9.41 4.02
C ARG A 8 10.67 -10.48 4.40
N SER A 9 10.64 -10.83 5.66
CA SER A 9 9.67 -11.76 6.19
C SER A 9 8.41 -11.05 6.64
N VAL A 10 8.46 -9.73 6.75
CA VAL A 10 7.35 -8.92 7.20
C VAL A 10 6.98 -7.95 6.10
N MET A 11 5.68 -7.80 5.88
CA MET A 11 5.18 -6.83 4.91
C MET A 11 5.66 -5.43 5.28
N THR A 12 6.04 -4.66 4.29
CA THR A 12 6.58 -3.32 4.51
C THR A 12 5.78 -2.31 3.69
N LEU A 13 5.42 -1.21 4.31
CA LEU A 13 4.77 -0.10 3.63
C LEU A 13 5.67 1.12 3.67
N PHE A 14 6.07 1.60 2.51
CA PHE A 14 6.73 2.90 2.40
C PHE A 14 5.64 3.95 2.33
N SER A 15 5.64 4.86 3.27
CA SER A 15 4.50 5.74 3.53
C SER A 15 4.95 7.18 3.63
N GLY A 16 4.29 8.07 2.91
CA GLY A 16 4.51 9.49 3.08
C GLY A 16 3.83 9.98 4.35
N PRO A 17 4.46 10.89 5.08
CA PRO A 17 3.90 11.32 6.37
C PRO A 17 2.59 12.07 6.26
N THR A 18 2.41 12.84 5.18
CA THR A 18 1.20 13.65 5.01
C THR A 18 0.40 13.27 3.78
N ASP A 19 0.80 12.23 3.09
CA ASP A 19 0.14 11.82 1.87
C ASP A 19 -1.16 11.09 2.20
N ILE A 20 -2.25 11.58 1.60
CA ILE A 20 -3.57 11.02 1.90
C ILE A 20 -3.68 9.57 1.44
N PHE A 21 -3.03 9.23 0.35
CA PHE A 21 -3.11 7.85 -0.17
C PHE A 21 -2.37 6.89 0.74
N SER A 22 -1.21 7.30 1.26
CA SER A 22 -0.51 6.49 2.26
C SER A 22 -1.35 6.34 3.51
N HIS A 23 -2.03 7.41 3.91
CA HIS A 23 -2.88 7.38 5.10
C HIS A 23 -4.00 6.36 4.93
N GLN A 24 -4.63 6.32 3.77
CA GLN A 24 -5.69 5.37 3.51
C GLN A 24 -5.20 3.93 3.62
N VAL A 25 -4.03 3.65 3.09
CA VAL A 25 -3.46 2.32 3.17
C VAL A 25 -3.16 1.95 4.62
N ARG A 26 -2.62 2.91 5.39
CA ARG A 26 -2.34 2.65 6.80
C ARG A 26 -3.60 2.30 7.56
N ILE A 27 -4.71 2.98 7.26
CA ILE A 27 -5.98 2.69 7.92
C ILE A 27 -6.43 1.26 7.58
N VAL A 28 -6.35 0.89 6.32
CA VAL A 28 -6.76 -0.45 5.91
C VAL A 28 -5.92 -1.51 6.61
N LEU A 29 -4.62 -1.31 6.65
CA LEU A 29 -3.73 -2.26 7.34
C LEU A 29 -4.08 -2.39 8.81
N ALA A 30 -4.38 -1.27 9.45
CA ALA A 30 -4.73 -1.29 10.87
C ALA A 30 -6.05 -2.02 11.08
N GLU A 31 -7.03 -1.79 10.23
CA GLU A 31 -8.33 -2.44 10.37
C GLU A 31 -8.24 -3.93 10.13
N LYS A 32 -7.35 -4.34 9.24
CA LYS A 32 -7.17 -5.76 8.97
C LYS A 32 -6.32 -6.47 10.03
N GLY A 33 -5.68 -5.69 10.90
CA GLY A 33 -4.85 -6.27 11.95
C GLY A 33 -3.62 -6.97 11.42
N VAL A 34 -3.06 -6.47 10.33
CA VAL A 34 -1.94 -7.10 9.66
C VAL A 34 -0.64 -6.60 10.26
N SER A 35 0.30 -7.52 10.47
CA SER A 35 1.64 -7.13 10.87
C SER A 35 2.35 -6.49 9.69
N VAL A 36 2.79 -5.26 9.87
CA VAL A 36 3.42 -4.50 8.80
C VAL A 36 4.45 -3.57 9.41
N GLU A 37 5.57 -3.41 8.71
CA GLU A 37 6.54 -2.39 9.05
C GLU A 37 6.25 -1.17 8.20
N ILE A 38 6.11 -0.02 8.85
CA ILE A 38 5.83 1.22 8.14
C ILE A 38 7.10 2.05 8.15
N GLU A 39 7.62 2.33 6.95
CA GLU A 39 8.79 3.20 6.80
C GLU A 39 8.32 4.55 6.31
N GLN A 40 8.58 5.57 7.09
CA GLN A 40 8.28 6.94 6.69
C GLN A 40 9.27 7.39 5.63
N VAL A 41 8.74 7.99 4.59
CA VAL A 41 9.55 8.38 3.43
C VAL A 41 9.48 9.88 3.23
N GLU A 42 10.64 10.50 3.17
CA GLU A 42 10.74 11.90 2.77
C GLU A 42 10.95 11.95 1.26
N MET A 43 10.09 12.66 0.56
CA MET A 43 10.12 12.64 -0.90
C MET A 43 11.39 13.26 -1.47
N ASP A 44 12.06 14.10 -0.70
CA ASP A 44 13.32 14.69 -1.14
C ASP A 44 14.53 13.86 -0.71
N ASN A 45 14.31 12.72 -0.07
CA ASN A 45 15.41 11.86 0.37
C ASN A 45 14.93 10.42 0.37
N LEU A 46 14.68 9.88 -0.80
CA LEU A 46 14.11 8.55 -0.94
C LEU A 46 15.10 7.47 -0.54
N PRO A 47 14.66 6.45 0.20
CA PRO A 47 15.54 5.33 0.49
C PRO A 47 15.86 4.55 -0.76
N GLN A 48 17.06 3.99 -0.81
CA GLN A 48 17.50 3.26 -1.98
C GLN A 48 16.60 2.05 -2.26
N ASP A 49 16.12 1.39 -1.18
CA ASP A 49 15.23 0.26 -1.36
C ASP A 49 13.99 0.64 -2.14
N LEU A 50 13.42 1.79 -1.84
CA LEU A 50 12.23 2.24 -2.54
C LEU A 50 12.53 2.51 -4.01
N ILE A 51 13.66 3.15 -4.28
CA ILE A 51 14.05 3.47 -5.65
C ILE A 51 14.21 2.18 -6.45
N ASP A 52 14.80 1.17 -5.83
CA ASP A 52 15.04 -0.09 -6.50
C ASP A 52 13.75 -0.85 -6.79
N LEU A 53 12.78 -0.74 -5.88
CA LEU A 53 11.55 -1.52 -5.98
C LEU A 53 10.48 -0.83 -6.80
N ASN A 54 10.47 0.50 -6.80
CA ASN A 54 9.42 1.27 -7.47
C ASN A 54 10.07 2.28 -8.40
N PRO A 55 10.09 2.01 -9.70
CA PRO A 55 10.71 2.93 -10.64
C PRO A 55 10.03 4.29 -10.71
N TYR A 56 8.78 4.37 -10.27
CA TYR A 56 8.05 5.64 -10.28
C TYR A 56 8.35 6.48 -9.03
N ARG A 57 8.99 5.86 -8.02
CA ARG A 57 9.44 6.58 -6.81
C ARG A 57 8.30 7.28 -6.11
N THR A 58 7.18 6.59 -5.97
CA THR A 58 5.99 7.15 -5.37
C THR A 58 5.66 6.43 -4.07
N VAL A 59 4.83 7.06 -3.26
CA VAL A 59 4.25 6.45 -2.08
C VAL A 59 2.75 6.53 -2.17
N PRO A 60 2.02 5.58 -1.63
CA PRO A 60 2.49 4.42 -0.87
C PRO A 60 3.07 3.35 -1.77
N THR A 61 4.01 2.60 -1.25
CA THR A 61 4.54 1.40 -1.91
C THR A 61 4.50 0.27 -0.90
N LEU A 62 3.84 -0.82 -1.26
CA LEU A 62 3.72 -1.97 -0.38
C LEU A 62 4.58 -3.10 -0.91
N VAL A 63 5.35 -3.71 -0.01
CA VAL A 63 6.17 -4.87 -0.35
C VAL A 63 5.71 -6.02 0.50
N ASP A 64 5.31 -7.12 -0.16
CA ASP A 64 4.92 -8.35 0.50
C ASP A 64 5.73 -9.47 -0.13
N ARG A 65 6.82 -9.83 0.53
CA ARG A 65 7.77 -10.80 0.02
C ARG A 65 8.36 -10.30 -1.30
N GLU A 66 8.08 -10.96 -2.40
CA GLU A 66 8.62 -10.56 -3.69
C GLU A 66 7.68 -9.66 -4.46
N LEU A 67 6.50 -9.42 -3.92
CA LEU A 67 5.50 -8.60 -4.60
C LEU A 67 5.63 -7.15 -4.18
N THR A 68 5.64 -6.26 -5.16
CA THR A 68 5.70 -4.82 -4.91
C THR A 68 4.53 -4.16 -5.62
N LEU A 69 3.76 -3.38 -4.86
CA LEU A 69 2.60 -2.67 -5.39
C LEU A 69 2.73 -1.21 -5.05
N TYR A 70 2.37 -0.32 -5.98
CA TYR A 70 2.57 1.10 -5.76
C TYR A 70 1.44 1.99 -6.25
N GLU A 71 0.22 1.55 -6.07
CA GLU A 71 -0.94 2.41 -6.22
C GLU A 71 -1.88 2.12 -5.08
N SER A 72 -2.37 3.16 -4.41
CA SER A 72 -3.16 2.94 -3.21
C SER A 72 -4.38 2.06 -3.49
N ARG A 73 -5.05 2.28 -4.61
CA ARG A 73 -6.21 1.47 -4.95
C ARG A 73 -5.84 0.01 -5.12
N ILE A 74 -4.78 -0.24 -5.85
CA ILE A 74 -4.33 -1.60 -6.09
C ILE A 74 -3.88 -2.24 -4.78
N ILE A 75 -3.18 -1.48 -3.95
CA ILE A 75 -2.73 -1.98 -2.66
C ILE A 75 -3.92 -2.38 -1.80
N MET A 76 -4.94 -1.53 -1.74
CA MET A 76 -6.10 -1.81 -0.89
C MET A 76 -6.89 -3.00 -1.43
N GLU A 77 -7.01 -3.15 -2.74
CA GLU A 77 -7.66 -4.31 -3.30
C GLU A 77 -6.88 -5.59 -3.00
N TYR A 78 -5.57 -5.52 -3.10
CA TYR A 78 -4.72 -6.65 -2.77
C TYR A 78 -4.90 -7.04 -1.31
N LEU A 79 -4.90 -6.06 -0.42
CA LEU A 79 -5.04 -6.34 1.01
C LEU A 79 -6.39 -6.94 1.33
N ASP A 80 -7.44 -6.49 0.65
CA ASP A 80 -8.77 -7.04 0.89
C ASP A 80 -8.87 -8.49 0.41
N GLU A 81 -8.20 -8.82 -0.67
CA GLU A 81 -8.17 -10.19 -1.16
C GLU A 81 -7.30 -11.09 -0.31
N ARG A 82 -6.15 -10.57 0.10
CA ARG A 82 -5.19 -11.35 0.88
C ARG A 82 -5.69 -11.58 2.30
N PHE A 83 -6.39 -10.61 2.86
CA PHE A 83 -6.92 -10.65 4.22
C PHE A 83 -8.40 -10.31 4.16
N PRO A 84 -9.24 -11.27 3.82
CA PRO A 84 -10.64 -10.95 3.53
C PRO A 84 -11.46 -10.56 4.76
N HIS A 85 -10.96 -10.79 5.95
CA HIS A 85 -11.72 -10.48 7.15
C HIS A 85 -10.92 -9.56 8.06
N PRO A 86 -11.51 -8.48 8.52
CA PRO A 86 -12.83 -7.98 8.13
C PRO A 86 -12.80 -7.40 6.72
N PRO A 87 -13.89 -7.50 5.98
CA PRO A 87 -13.93 -6.90 4.64
C PRO A 87 -13.90 -5.40 4.75
N LEU A 88 -13.42 -4.75 3.68
CA LEU A 88 -13.42 -3.30 3.64
C LEU A 88 -14.85 -2.79 3.61
N MET A 89 -15.10 -1.73 4.36
CA MET A 89 -16.43 -1.15 4.43
C MET A 89 -16.69 -0.28 3.20
N PRO A 90 -17.96 -0.02 2.91
CA PRO A 90 -18.28 0.81 1.73
C PRO A 90 -17.67 2.19 1.76
N VAL A 91 -17.23 2.68 2.90
CA VAL A 91 -16.57 3.98 2.96
C VAL A 91 -15.25 3.98 2.19
N TYR A 92 -14.69 2.80 1.93
CA TYR A 92 -13.48 2.70 1.13
C TYR A 92 -13.90 2.37 -0.29
N PRO A 93 -13.75 3.32 -1.22
CA PRO A 93 -14.32 3.14 -2.56
C PRO A 93 -13.84 1.90 -3.28
N VAL A 94 -12.65 1.42 -2.95
CA VAL A 94 -12.08 0.25 -3.63
C VAL A 94 -12.68 -1.05 -3.18
N ALA A 95 -13.47 -1.06 -2.09
CA ALA A 95 -13.93 -2.30 -1.48
C ALA A 95 -15.12 -2.92 -2.18
N ARG A 96 -15.87 -2.12 -2.90
CA ARG A 96 -17.13 -2.58 -3.51
C ARG A 96 -17.14 -2.25 -4.99
N GLY A 97 -17.91 -3.01 -5.74
CA GLY A 97 -17.99 -2.77 -7.17
C GLY A 97 -18.50 -1.39 -7.51
N ASP A 98 -19.61 -0.99 -6.88
CA ASP A 98 -20.15 0.33 -7.13
C ASP A 98 -19.24 1.42 -6.60
N SER A 99 -18.56 1.17 -5.50
CA SER A 99 -17.59 2.13 -5.00
C SER A 99 -16.43 2.27 -5.97
N ARG A 100 -15.98 1.16 -6.53
CA ARG A 100 -14.92 1.22 -7.54
C ARG A 100 -15.37 2.00 -8.75
N LEU A 101 -16.61 1.82 -9.15
CA LEU A 101 -17.16 2.57 -10.26
C LEU A 101 -17.16 4.06 -9.97
N MET A 102 -17.51 4.44 -8.77
CA MET A 102 -17.45 5.84 -8.36
C MET A 102 -16.04 6.38 -8.42
N MET A 103 -15.08 5.59 -8.00
CA MET A 103 -13.68 6.02 -8.11
C MET A 103 -13.30 6.30 -9.55
N HIS A 104 -13.68 5.43 -10.43
CA HIS A 104 -13.39 5.63 -11.84
C HIS A 104 -13.99 6.92 -12.36
N ARG A 105 -15.20 7.22 -11.95
CA ARG A 105 -15.85 8.43 -12.40
C ARG A 105 -15.20 9.68 -11.83
N LYS A 106 -14.59 9.58 -10.67
CA LYS A 106 -13.89 10.71 -10.08
C LYS A 106 -12.58 11.00 -10.78
N ILE A 107 -12.02 10.01 -11.36
CA ILE A 107 -10.78 10.14 -12.06
C ILE A 107 -11.03 10.58 -13.48
#